data_55766d5c5f648b8a2837e97a34cb8a64
#
_entry.id   55766d5c5f648b8a2837e97a34cb8a64
#
_cell.length_a   1.000
_cell.length_b   1.000
_cell.length_c   1.000
_cell.angle_alpha   90.00
_cell.angle_beta   90.00
_cell.angle_gamma   90.00
#
_symmetry.space_group_name_H-M   'P 1'
#
loop_
_entity.id
_entity.type
_entity.pdbx_description
1 polymer ?
#
loop_
_entity_poly.entity_id
_entity_poly.type
_entity_poly.pdbx_seq_one_letter_code
_entity_poly.pdbx_strand_id
1 'polypeptide(L)'
;MSYEFKSEGMKLRSFDIIMKNKTKWVGKILPTDRCGNVVVLDYFGSREVLVRFLQTGYETTIELSQLLKGTVKDRMLPDVCGVGIVGDANTRLNGKYTKEYYICKGMLERCYKMDLPSYADCTVSENFKYFPYFKEWCQEQIGFDQEGWALDKDILFKGNKIYSEYNCVFVPTEINNLLLKPSTSKE
;
A
#
# COMPACT_ATOMS: atom_id res chain seq x y z
N MET A 1 -2.73 -26.37 47.77
CA MET A 1 -1.64 -25.35 47.64
C MET A 1 -0.51 -25.77 46.70
N SER A 2 -0.80 -26.34 45.50
CA SER A 2 0.28 -26.84 44.60
C SER A 2 0.13 -26.40 43.13
N TYR A 3 -0.82 -25.52 42.84
CA TYR A 3 -1.04 -25.07 41.43
C TYR A 3 -0.39 -23.73 41.10
N GLU A 4 -0.08 -22.87 42.07
CA GLU A 4 0.54 -21.54 41.83
C GLU A 4 2.04 -21.61 41.51
N PHE A 5 2.77 -22.53 42.13
CA PHE A 5 4.22 -22.65 41.90
C PHE A 5 4.63 -23.12 40.51
N LYS A 6 3.79 -23.89 39.81
CA LYS A 6 4.08 -24.31 38.44
C LYS A 6 3.90 -23.21 37.41
N SER A 7 3.00 -22.26 37.64
CA SER A 7 2.73 -21.15 36.73
C SER A 7 3.83 -20.08 36.75
N GLU A 8 4.41 -19.80 37.92
CA GLU A 8 5.53 -18.85 38.05
C GLU A 8 6.81 -19.37 37.44
N GLY A 9 7.17 -20.63 37.63
CA GLY A 9 8.35 -21.24 37.02
C GLY A 9 8.27 -21.30 35.49
N MET A 10 7.06 -21.46 34.93
CA MET A 10 6.83 -21.43 33.49
C MET A 10 6.93 -20.00 32.91
N LYS A 11 6.45 -18.98 33.62
CA LYS A 11 6.58 -17.57 33.24
C LYS A 11 8.04 -17.11 33.27
N LEU A 12 8.81 -17.48 34.27
CA LEU A 12 10.25 -17.15 34.37
C LEU A 12 11.05 -17.80 33.25
N ARG A 13 10.83 -19.07 32.92
CA ARG A 13 11.50 -19.74 31.80
C ARG A 13 11.18 -19.12 30.44
N SER A 14 9.94 -18.65 30.21
CA SER A 14 9.57 -17.97 28.98
C SER A 14 10.25 -16.60 28.86
N PHE A 15 10.38 -15.87 29.96
CA PHE A 15 11.08 -14.59 30.03
C PHE A 15 12.57 -14.74 29.70
N ASP A 16 13.25 -15.71 30.31
CA ASP A 16 14.68 -15.98 30.07
C ASP A 16 14.94 -16.35 28.62
N ILE A 17 14.06 -17.14 28.00
CA ILE A 17 14.14 -17.50 26.59
C ILE A 17 13.98 -16.26 25.69
N ILE A 18 13.03 -15.38 26.00
CA ILE A 18 12.82 -14.13 25.27
C ILE A 18 14.05 -13.24 25.37
N MET A 19 14.60 -13.05 26.59
CA MET A 19 15.78 -12.23 26.80
C MET A 19 17.02 -12.76 26.07
N LYS A 20 17.27 -14.06 26.09
CA LYS A 20 18.34 -14.71 25.33
C LYS A 20 18.18 -14.50 23.82
N ASN A 21 16.95 -14.63 23.31
CA ASN A 21 16.67 -14.40 21.89
C ASN A 21 16.75 -12.91 21.53
N LYS A 22 16.34 -11.99 22.42
CA LYS A 22 16.50 -10.55 22.25
C LYS A 22 17.98 -10.22 22.03
N THR A 23 18.87 -10.67 22.90
CA THR A 23 20.34 -10.49 22.76
C THR A 23 20.87 -11.11 21.46
N LYS A 24 20.27 -12.21 20.99
CA LYS A 24 20.66 -12.88 19.75
C LYS A 24 20.26 -12.10 18.50
N TRP A 25 19.08 -11.46 18.50
CA TRP A 25 18.48 -10.91 17.29
C TRP A 25 18.59 -9.41 17.16
N VAL A 26 18.45 -8.63 18.24
CA VAL A 26 18.47 -7.17 18.19
C VAL A 26 19.82 -6.66 17.62
N GLY A 27 19.71 -5.72 16.72
CA GLY A 27 20.85 -5.14 16.00
C GLY A 27 21.31 -5.96 14.78
N LYS A 28 20.78 -7.17 14.55
CA LYS A 28 21.12 -7.93 13.34
C LYS A 28 20.51 -7.31 12.10
N ILE A 29 21.28 -7.29 11.03
CA ILE A 29 20.86 -6.90 9.70
C ILE A 29 20.72 -8.17 8.87
N LEU A 30 19.55 -8.33 8.24
CA LEU A 30 19.23 -9.48 7.39
C LEU A 30 18.69 -8.99 6.03
N PRO A 31 18.98 -9.73 4.96
CA PRO A 31 18.45 -9.41 3.64
C PRO A 31 16.97 -9.81 3.54
N THR A 32 16.26 -9.12 2.66
CA THR A 32 14.93 -9.52 2.19
C THR A 32 14.99 -9.86 0.71
N ASP A 33 14.00 -10.59 0.21
CA ASP A 33 13.97 -11.03 -1.20
C ASP A 33 13.91 -9.86 -2.20
N ARG A 34 13.25 -8.74 -1.83
CA ARG A 34 12.94 -7.66 -2.77
C ARG A 34 13.08 -6.25 -2.21
N CYS A 35 13.27 -6.11 -0.91
CA CYS A 35 13.18 -4.81 -0.22
C CYS A 35 14.50 -4.39 0.44
N GLY A 36 15.62 -4.94 -0.02
CA GLY A 36 16.94 -4.66 0.58
C GLY A 36 17.09 -5.29 1.96
N ASN A 37 17.79 -4.60 2.84
CA ASN A 37 18.11 -5.10 4.17
C ASN A 37 17.19 -4.52 5.23
N VAL A 38 16.93 -5.31 6.27
CA VAL A 38 16.24 -4.88 7.49
C VAL A 38 17.16 -5.04 8.70
N VAL A 39 17.02 -4.16 9.68
CA VAL A 39 17.63 -4.27 11.01
C VAL A 39 16.55 -4.65 12.02
N VAL A 40 16.88 -5.60 12.89
CA VAL A 40 16.01 -5.97 14.01
C VAL A 40 16.16 -4.91 15.11
N LEU A 41 15.08 -4.21 15.43
CA LEU A 41 15.05 -3.19 16.49
C LEU A 41 14.71 -3.79 17.85
N ASP A 42 13.76 -4.72 17.87
CA ASP A 42 13.38 -5.41 19.10
C ASP A 42 12.83 -6.82 18.84
N TYR A 43 12.78 -7.64 19.89
CA TYR A 43 12.29 -9.01 19.86
C TYR A 43 11.41 -9.28 21.08
N PHE A 44 10.11 -9.41 20.88
CA PHE A 44 9.12 -9.73 21.92
C PHE A 44 8.73 -11.21 21.93
N GLY A 45 9.08 -11.93 20.87
CA GLY A 45 8.82 -13.35 20.70
C GLY A 45 8.94 -13.76 19.22
N SER A 46 8.81 -15.06 18.94
CA SER A 46 8.91 -15.57 17.55
C SER A 46 7.79 -15.06 16.63
N ARG A 47 6.67 -14.60 17.18
CA ARG A 47 5.54 -14.03 16.44
C ARG A 47 5.57 -12.52 16.38
N GLU A 48 6.51 -11.88 17.10
CA GLU A 48 6.52 -10.43 17.26
C GLU A 48 7.98 -9.92 17.32
N VAL A 49 8.49 -9.56 16.15
CA VAL A 49 9.84 -9.04 15.93
C VAL A 49 9.70 -7.68 15.26
N LEU A 50 10.14 -6.61 15.92
CA LEU A 50 10.16 -5.27 15.35
C LEU A 50 11.38 -5.10 14.45
N VAL A 51 11.16 -4.71 13.22
CA VAL A 51 12.20 -4.48 12.22
C VAL A 51 12.06 -3.12 11.56
N ARG A 52 13.19 -2.58 11.06
CA ARG A 52 13.23 -1.37 10.25
C ARG A 52 13.93 -1.67 8.93
N PHE A 53 13.32 -1.28 7.82
CA PHE A 53 13.95 -1.32 6.51
C PHE A 53 15.00 -0.23 6.39
N LEU A 54 16.22 -0.58 5.94
CA LEU A 54 17.32 0.38 5.88
C LEU A 54 17.17 1.39 4.74
N GLN A 55 16.45 1.03 3.70
CA GLN A 55 16.26 1.89 2.53
C GLN A 55 15.23 3.00 2.77
N THR A 56 14.09 2.68 3.39
CA THR A 56 12.96 3.60 3.55
C THR A 56 12.81 4.11 4.97
N GLY A 57 13.42 3.43 5.95
CA GLY A 57 13.18 3.68 7.37
C GLY A 57 11.85 3.12 7.88
N TYR A 58 11.07 2.41 7.04
CA TYR A 58 9.79 1.84 7.44
C TYR A 58 9.98 0.79 8.53
N GLU A 59 9.17 0.91 9.59
CA GLU A 59 9.16 -0.02 10.71
C GLU A 59 7.88 -0.86 10.69
N THR A 60 8.03 -2.14 10.99
CA THR A 60 6.89 -3.05 11.07
C THR A 60 7.20 -4.22 12.00
N THR A 61 6.16 -4.81 12.56
CA THR A 61 6.25 -6.02 13.37
C THR A 61 5.92 -7.24 12.51
N ILE A 62 6.78 -8.26 12.58
CA ILE A 62 6.71 -9.46 11.76
C ILE A 62 6.95 -10.73 12.58
N GLU A 63 6.64 -11.87 12.02
CA GLU A 63 7.09 -13.15 12.58
C GLU A 63 8.56 -13.43 12.24
N LEU A 64 9.30 -14.04 13.17
CA LEU A 64 10.69 -14.47 12.96
C LEU A 64 10.82 -15.39 11.72
N SER A 65 9.81 -16.20 11.46
CA SER A 65 9.77 -17.07 10.28
C SER A 65 9.80 -16.31 8.97
N GLN A 66 9.13 -15.16 8.89
CA GLN A 66 9.13 -14.28 7.70
C GLN A 66 10.49 -13.58 7.55
N LEU A 67 11.08 -13.13 8.66
CA LEU A 67 12.40 -12.54 8.66
C LEU A 67 13.46 -13.49 8.13
N LEU A 68 13.46 -14.74 8.63
CA LEU A 68 14.42 -15.77 8.22
C LEU A 68 14.25 -16.24 6.77
N LYS A 69 13.03 -16.16 6.24
CA LYS A 69 12.73 -16.45 4.82
C LYS A 69 12.97 -15.28 3.89
N GLY A 70 13.25 -14.08 4.42
CA GLY A 70 13.38 -12.86 3.62
C GLY A 70 12.08 -12.36 2.98
N THR A 71 10.90 -12.92 3.35
CA THR A 71 9.63 -12.62 2.69
C THR A 71 8.94 -11.36 3.20
N VAL A 72 9.63 -10.57 4.00
CA VAL A 72 9.13 -9.31 4.56
C VAL A 72 9.01 -8.25 3.46
N LYS A 73 7.91 -7.51 3.47
CA LYS A 73 7.64 -6.46 2.49
C LYS A 73 7.76 -5.08 3.11
N ASP A 74 8.49 -4.23 2.43
CA ASP A 74 8.51 -2.80 2.71
C ASP A 74 7.31 -2.13 2.01
N ARG A 75 6.37 -1.63 2.80
CA ARG A 75 5.16 -0.99 2.27
C ARG A 75 5.39 0.44 1.79
N MET A 76 6.55 1.02 2.10
CA MET A 76 6.96 2.35 1.64
C MET A 76 7.78 2.31 0.35
N LEU A 77 8.10 1.13 -0.18
CA LEU A 77 8.69 1.02 -1.52
C LEU A 77 7.64 1.20 -2.61
N PRO A 78 7.99 1.87 -3.72
CA PRO A 78 7.16 1.95 -4.91
C PRO A 78 7.00 0.56 -5.57
N ASP A 79 5.95 -0.18 -5.22
CA ASP A 79 5.69 -1.55 -5.72
C ASP A 79 4.60 -1.58 -6.80
N VAL A 80 3.60 -0.69 -6.72
CA VAL A 80 2.50 -0.67 -7.69
C VAL A 80 2.96 0.04 -8.96
N CYS A 81 3.12 -0.72 -10.04
CA CYS A 81 3.62 -0.24 -11.34
C CYS A 81 4.98 0.49 -11.26
N GLY A 82 5.81 0.18 -10.25
CA GLY A 82 7.10 0.81 -10.02
C GLY A 82 7.06 2.24 -9.45
N VAL A 83 5.89 2.81 -9.21
CA VAL A 83 5.72 4.20 -8.76
C VAL A 83 4.77 4.35 -7.56
N GLY A 84 3.79 3.47 -7.41
CA GLY A 84 2.78 3.58 -6.36
C GLY A 84 3.23 2.96 -5.04
N ILE A 85 3.01 3.66 -3.94
CA ILE A 85 3.35 3.27 -2.57
C ILE A 85 2.06 2.88 -1.83
N VAL A 86 2.03 1.65 -1.30
CA VAL A 86 0.86 1.13 -0.58
C VAL A 86 0.72 1.76 0.81
N GLY A 87 1.82 2.05 1.49
CA GLY A 87 1.82 2.59 2.85
C GLY A 87 1.13 1.66 3.85
N ASP A 88 0.61 2.22 4.93
CA ASP A 88 -0.05 1.45 6.00
C ASP A 88 -1.55 1.21 5.77
N ALA A 89 -2.12 1.76 4.69
CA ALA A 89 -3.53 1.60 4.40
C ALA A 89 -3.88 0.16 4.00
N ASN A 90 -5.06 -0.30 4.43
CA ASN A 90 -5.59 -1.58 4.03
C ASN A 90 -6.06 -1.53 2.57
N THR A 91 -5.52 -2.41 1.74
CA THR A 91 -5.88 -2.56 0.33
C THR A 91 -6.99 -3.57 0.10
N ARG A 92 -7.33 -4.36 1.11
CA ARG A 92 -8.33 -5.42 1.03
C ARG A 92 -9.29 -5.38 2.22
N LEU A 93 -10.54 -5.72 1.94
CA LEU A 93 -11.58 -5.98 2.92
C LEU A 93 -12.23 -7.32 2.55
N ASN A 94 -12.33 -8.26 3.49
CA ASN A 94 -12.88 -9.60 3.26
C ASN A 94 -12.28 -10.32 2.04
N GLY A 95 -10.95 -10.22 1.87
CA GLY A 95 -10.20 -10.85 0.77
C GLY A 95 -10.28 -10.15 -0.59
N LYS A 96 -11.19 -9.19 -0.78
CA LYS A 96 -11.34 -8.40 -2.02
C LYS A 96 -10.63 -7.06 -1.90
N TYR A 97 -10.17 -6.52 -3.01
CA TYR A 97 -9.64 -5.14 -3.04
C TYR A 97 -10.73 -4.14 -2.63
N THR A 98 -10.34 -3.13 -1.84
CA THR A 98 -11.23 -1.98 -1.57
C THR A 98 -11.46 -1.20 -2.86
N LYS A 99 -12.56 -0.45 -2.93
CA LYS A 99 -12.92 0.37 -4.10
C LYS A 99 -11.82 1.37 -4.41
N GLU A 100 -11.30 2.05 -3.39
CA GLU A 100 -10.22 3.02 -3.50
C GLU A 100 -8.95 2.39 -4.10
N TYR A 101 -8.56 1.22 -3.60
CA TYR A 101 -7.35 0.54 -4.10
C TYR A 101 -7.53 0.03 -5.52
N TYR A 102 -8.72 -0.45 -5.88
CA TYR A 102 -9.03 -0.85 -7.26
C TYR A 102 -8.90 0.33 -8.22
N ILE A 103 -9.43 1.52 -7.86
CA ILE A 103 -9.35 2.74 -8.66
C ILE A 103 -7.90 3.23 -8.76
N CYS A 104 -7.18 3.31 -7.62
CA CYS A 104 -5.78 3.72 -7.56
C CYS A 104 -4.91 2.83 -8.46
N LYS A 105 -5.01 1.52 -8.29
CA LYS A 105 -4.26 0.55 -9.10
C LYS A 105 -4.57 0.70 -10.58
N GLY A 106 -5.84 0.79 -10.95
CA GLY A 106 -6.26 0.97 -12.36
C GLY A 106 -5.75 2.27 -12.97
N MET A 107 -5.72 3.37 -12.22
CA MET A 107 -5.12 4.64 -12.63
C MET A 107 -3.62 4.49 -12.90
N LEU A 108 -2.87 3.90 -11.97
CA LEU A 108 -1.43 3.67 -12.12
C LEU A 108 -1.12 2.71 -13.27
N GLU A 109 -1.92 1.64 -13.45
CA GLU A 109 -1.74 0.70 -14.56
C GLU A 109 -1.94 1.38 -15.91
N ARG A 110 -2.93 2.24 -16.07
CA ARG A 110 -3.15 3.00 -17.32
C ARG A 110 -1.99 3.93 -17.64
N CYS A 111 -1.42 4.61 -16.65
CA CYS A 111 -0.35 5.58 -16.88
C CYS A 111 1.05 4.94 -17.02
N TYR A 112 1.32 3.81 -16.36
CA TYR A 112 2.70 3.32 -16.25
C TYR A 112 2.93 1.88 -16.70
N LYS A 113 1.86 1.13 -17.01
CA LYS A 113 1.99 -0.29 -17.36
C LYS A 113 1.34 -0.65 -18.69
N MET A 114 0.21 -0.03 -19.01
CA MET A 114 -0.53 -0.32 -20.24
C MET A 114 -0.03 0.56 -21.38
N ASP A 115 0.20 -0.06 -22.54
CA ASP A 115 0.49 0.67 -23.78
C ASP A 115 -0.82 1.11 -24.44
N LEU A 116 -1.39 2.19 -23.92
CA LEU A 116 -2.65 2.77 -24.40
C LEU A 116 -2.39 4.16 -24.97
N PRO A 117 -2.56 4.39 -26.29
CA PRO A 117 -2.31 5.70 -26.93
C PRO A 117 -3.03 6.87 -26.26
N SER A 118 -4.25 6.66 -25.73
CA SER A 118 -5.02 7.68 -25.03
C SER A 118 -4.41 8.10 -23.68
N TYR A 119 -3.55 7.27 -23.13
CA TYR A 119 -2.83 7.52 -21.86
C TYR A 119 -1.34 7.78 -22.07
N ALA A 120 -0.88 7.85 -23.32
CA ALA A 120 0.48 8.31 -23.61
C ALA A 120 0.70 9.67 -22.94
N ASP A 121 1.83 9.85 -22.25
CA ASP A 121 2.19 11.06 -21.50
C ASP A 121 1.29 11.36 -20.27
N CYS A 122 0.37 10.46 -19.90
CA CYS A 122 -0.38 10.61 -18.67
C CYS A 122 0.50 10.27 -17.45
N THR A 123 0.38 11.12 -16.44
CA THR A 123 1.10 10.98 -15.17
C THR A 123 0.17 11.05 -13.99
N VAL A 124 0.67 10.72 -12.82
CA VAL A 124 -0.05 10.76 -11.53
C VAL A 124 0.74 11.63 -10.57
N SER A 125 0.08 12.52 -9.82
CA SER A 125 0.71 13.36 -8.81
C SER A 125 1.38 12.52 -7.72
N GLU A 126 2.38 13.06 -7.05
CA GLU A 126 3.07 12.36 -5.96
C GLU A 126 2.10 11.98 -4.83
N ASN A 127 1.12 12.85 -4.54
CA ASN A 127 0.10 12.56 -3.55
C ASN A 127 -0.77 11.34 -3.93
N PHE A 128 -1.17 11.23 -5.20
CA PHE A 128 -1.97 10.10 -5.66
C PHE A 128 -1.18 8.81 -5.87
N LYS A 129 0.15 8.88 -5.98
CA LYS A 129 1.01 7.69 -5.93
C LYS A 129 1.09 7.10 -4.52
N TYR A 130 0.82 7.87 -3.48
CA TYR A 130 0.75 7.42 -2.10
C TYR A 130 -0.69 7.00 -1.75
N PHE A 131 -0.93 5.69 -1.71
CA PHE A 131 -2.29 5.15 -1.58
C PHE A 131 -3.05 5.61 -0.32
N PRO A 132 -2.45 5.77 0.87
CA PRO A 132 -3.16 6.30 2.03
C PRO A 132 -3.79 7.67 1.76
N TYR A 133 -3.05 8.60 1.15
CA TYR A 133 -3.56 9.91 0.74
C TYR A 133 -4.69 9.79 -0.29
N PHE A 134 -4.48 9.00 -1.35
CA PHE A 134 -5.50 8.79 -2.38
C PHE A 134 -6.80 8.20 -1.81
N LYS A 135 -6.67 7.29 -0.84
CA LYS A 135 -7.82 6.69 -0.15
C LYS A 135 -8.64 7.71 0.62
N GLU A 136 -7.99 8.56 1.43
CA GLU A 136 -8.63 9.64 2.17
C GLU A 136 -9.30 10.63 1.21
N TRP A 137 -8.59 11.06 0.18
CA TRP A 137 -9.12 11.94 -0.85
C TRP A 137 -10.37 11.36 -1.52
N CYS A 138 -10.39 10.08 -1.88
CA CYS A 138 -11.57 9.45 -2.48
C CYS A 138 -12.80 9.53 -1.57
N GLN A 139 -12.62 9.30 -0.27
CA GLN A 139 -13.73 9.29 0.69
C GLN A 139 -14.36 10.69 0.90
N GLU A 140 -13.62 11.74 0.61
CA GLU A 140 -14.09 13.13 0.68
C GLU A 140 -14.80 13.59 -0.60
N GLN A 141 -14.70 12.81 -1.71
CA GLN A 141 -15.23 13.24 -2.99
C GLN A 141 -16.72 12.94 -3.15
N ILE A 142 -17.45 13.90 -3.68
CA ILE A 142 -18.84 13.69 -4.14
C ILE A 142 -18.82 12.66 -5.27
N GLY A 143 -19.71 11.67 -5.18
CA GLY A 143 -19.85 10.63 -6.20
C GLY A 143 -18.99 9.40 -5.99
N PHE A 144 -18.02 9.41 -5.06
CA PHE A 144 -17.20 8.22 -4.79
C PHE A 144 -18.06 7.01 -4.39
N ASP A 145 -19.06 7.21 -3.51
CA ASP A 145 -19.94 6.13 -3.04
C ASP A 145 -21.05 5.77 -4.03
N GLN A 146 -21.22 6.53 -5.10
CA GLN A 146 -22.26 6.27 -6.09
C GLN A 146 -21.89 5.09 -6.99
N GLU A 147 -22.89 4.22 -7.24
CA GLU A 147 -22.74 3.15 -8.22
C GLU A 147 -22.74 3.74 -9.64
N GLY A 148 -21.92 3.18 -10.54
CA GLY A 148 -21.83 3.66 -11.92
C GLY A 148 -21.06 4.98 -12.09
N TRP A 149 -20.35 5.46 -11.05
CA TRP A 149 -19.46 6.62 -11.17
C TRP A 149 -18.01 6.18 -11.33
N ALA A 150 -17.25 6.95 -12.11
CA ALA A 150 -15.86 6.70 -12.43
C ALA A 150 -14.99 7.94 -12.17
N LEU A 151 -13.73 7.70 -11.82
CA LEU A 151 -12.72 8.76 -11.71
C LEU A 151 -12.37 9.27 -13.10
N ASP A 152 -12.55 10.57 -13.31
CA ASP A 152 -12.16 11.29 -14.52
C ASP A 152 -11.12 12.38 -14.22
N LYS A 153 -10.19 12.62 -15.17
CA LYS A 153 -9.15 13.64 -15.07
C LYS A 153 -9.32 14.78 -16.09
N ASP A 154 -10.19 14.60 -17.08
CA ASP A 154 -10.26 15.48 -18.28
C ASP A 154 -11.47 16.42 -18.23
N ILE A 155 -12.49 16.12 -17.43
CA ILE A 155 -13.74 16.87 -17.43
C ILE A 155 -13.58 18.32 -16.92
N LEU A 156 -12.71 18.52 -15.93
CA LEU A 156 -12.43 19.86 -15.40
C LEU A 156 -11.52 20.65 -16.34
N PHE A 157 -10.57 19.98 -16.98
CA PHE A 157 -9.57 20.59 -17.85
C PHE A 157 -9.38 19.70 -19.07
N LYS A 158 -10.00 20.08 -20.19
CA LYS A 158 -9.94 19.31 -21.43
C LYS A 158 -8.49 19.09 -21.89
N GLY A 159 -8.13 17.84 -22.14
CA GLY A 159 -6.78 17.45 -22.58
C GLY A 159 -5.76 17.36 -21.43
N ASN A 160 -6.20 17.41 -20.18
CA ASN A 160 -5.32 17.20 -19.04
C ASN A 160 -4.69 15.80 -19.06
N LYS A 161 -3.39 15.75 -18.71
CA LYS A 161 -2.58 14.54 -18.69
C LYS A 161 -2.15 14.10 -17.29
N ILE A 162 -2.65 14.77 -16.24
CA ILE A 162 -2.22 14.53 -14.87
C ILE A 162 -3.41 14.10 -14.02
N TYR A 163 -3.34 12.92 -13.42
CA TYR A 163 -4.22 12.55 -12.33
C TYR A 163 -3.74 13.23 -11.04
N SER A 164 -4.54 14.09 -10.48
CA SER A 164 -4.23 14.79 -9.23
C SER A 164 -5.50 15.16 -8.47
N GLU A 165 -5.33 15.52 -7.22
CA GLU A 165 -6.37 16.05 -6.33
C GLU A 165 -7.08 17.29 -6.86
N TYR A 166 -6.43 18.05 -7.76
CA TYR A 166 -6.96 19.30 -8.33
C TYR A 166 -7.68 19.10 -9.67
N ASN A 167 -7.34 18.02 -10.38
CA ASN A 167 -7.79 17.78 -11.75
C ASN A 167 -8.80 16.64 -11.85
N CYS A 168 -8.96 15.83 -10.81
CA CYS A 168 -9.81 14.65 -10.83
C CYS A 168 -11.12 14.88 -10.11
N VAL A 169 -12.18 14.30 -10.65
CA VAL A 169 -13.52 14.23 -10.06
C VAL A 169 -14.15 12.88 -10.34
N PHE A 170 -15.11 12.48 -9.53
CA PHE A 170 -15.98 11.35 -9.86
C PHE A 170 -17.17 11.85 -10.67
N VAL A 171 -17.50 11.15 -11.73
CA VAL A 171 -18.62 11.47 -12.63
C VAL A 171 -19.38 10.20 -13.02
N PRO A 172 -20.69 10.28 -13.36
CA PRO A 172 -21.39 9.16 -13.94
C PRO A 172 -20.68 8.60 -15.16
N THR A 173 -20.57 7.28 -15.26
CA THR A 173 -19.83 6.60 -16.35
C THR A 173 -20.38 6.96 -17.73
N GLU A 174 -21.71 7.20 -17.83
CA GLU A 174 -22.34 7.64 -19.09
C GLU A 174 -21.79 9.00 -19.54
N ILE A 175 -21.62 9.94 -18.62
CA ILE A 175 -21.06 11.28 -18.91
C ILE A 175 -19.59 11.13 -19.34
N ASN A 176 -18.82 10.35 -18.59
CA ASN A 176 -17.42 10.08 -18.93
C ASN A 176 -17.27 9.49 -20.35
N ASN A 177 -18.12 8.51 -20.70
CA ASN A 177 -18.11 7.87 -22.01
C ASN A 177 -18.53 8.80 -23.16
N LEU A 178 -19.42 9.76 -22.91
CA LEU A 178 -19.82 10.75 -23.91
C LEU A 178 -18.65 11.68 -24.29
N LEU A 179 -17.81 12.03 -23.32
CA LEU A 179 -16.66 12.90 -23.54
C LEU A 179 -15.48 12.19 -24.21
N LEU A 180 -15.41 10.86 -24.13
CA LEU A 180 -14.38 10.03 -24.77
C LEU A 180 -14.68 9.74 -26.26
N LYS A 181 -15.92 9.93 -26.74
CA LYS A 181 -16.25 9.73 -28.14
C LYS A 181 -15.72 10.94 -28.94
N PRO A 182 -14.83 10.74 -29.94
CA PRO A 182 -14.54 11.81 -30.88
C PRO A 182 -15.86 12.20 -31.56
N SER A 183 -16.13 13.49 -31.63
CA SER A 183 -17.24 14.01 -32.45
C SER A 183 -16.92 13.65 -33.92
N THR A 184 -17.43 12.53 -34.37
CA THR A 184 -17.49 12.23 -35.80
C THR A 184 -18.66 13.02 -36.37
N SER A 185 -18.50 14.33 -36.47
CA SER A 185 -19.21 15.12 -37.45
C SER A 185 -18.50 14.89 -38.79
N LYS A 186 -18.99 13.92 -39.56
CA LYS A 186 -18.81 13.94 -41.00
C LYS A 186 -19.72 15.05 -41.51
N GLU A 187 -19.14 16.14 -41.97
CA GLU A 187 -19.70 16.96 -43.04
C GLU A 187 -19.55 16.25 -44.36
#